data_bb2fcde20e3c507436168aa13d762a08
#
_entry.id   bb2fcde20e3c507436168aa13d762a08
#
_cell.length_a   1.000
_cell.length_b   1.000
_cell.length_c   1.000
_cell.angle_alpha   90.00
_cell.angle_beta   90.00
_cell.angle_gamma   90.00
#
_symmetry.space_group_name_H-M   'P 1'
#
loop_
_entity.id
_entity.type
_entity.pdbx_description
1 polymer ?
#
loop_
_entity_poly.entity_id
_entity_poly.type
_entity_poly.pdbx_seq_one_letter_code
_entity_poly.pdbx_strand_id
1 'polypeptide(L)'
;MEVSSENVALFDMDGTLCDYHGKLLMDLKKLARRGEPEITSFRNLPDYARERADAIRASIEWWANLPRLRLGWDILEVAQGLGYRIMILTQGPRKNAAAWTGKKLWIDENLGEDIDVTITRDKGLVYGKTLVDDWPEYMDRWLRWRRNGLGVMPVNAENAGYTHPQVTRYDGTNLAEVREALEQRLVLARSLEDARRKGSQLGYRVR
;
A
#
# COMPACT_ATOMS: atom_id res chain seq x y z
N MET A 1 20.73 -1.34 14.17
CA MET A 1 20.23 -2.69 13.81
C MET A 1 20.43 -2.86 12.31
N GLU A 2 21.12 -3.91 11.89
CA GLU A 2 21.30 -4.18 10.47
C GLU A 2 19.93 -4.57 9.86
N VAL A 3 19.47 -3.83 8.84
CA VAL A 3 18.19 -4.10 8.18
C VAL A 3 18.35 -5.39 7.38
N SER A 4 17.71 -6.46 7.82
CA SER A 4 17.73 -7.73 7.06
C SER A 4 17.03 -7.51 5.70
N SER A 5 17.74 -7.81 4.61
CA SER A 5 17.22 -7.73 3.24
C SER A 5 15.97 -8.61 3.02
N GLU A 6 15.69 -9.52 3.93
CA GLU A 6 14.55 -10.45 3.89
C GLU A 6 13.29 -9.93 4.60
N ASN A 7 13.41 -8.92 5.47
CA ASN A 7 12.28 -8.38 6.22
C ASN A 7 11.61 -7.22 5.48
N VAL A 8 11.06 -7.50 4.30
CA VAL A 8 10.45 -6.50 3.45
C VAL A 8 9.00 -6.25 3.84
N ALA A 9 8.67 -4.98 4.09
CA ALA A 9 7.30 -4.47 4.16
C ALA A 9 6.99 -3.69 2.87
N LEU A 10 5.97 -4.13 2.16
CA LEU A 10 5.49 -3.54 0.93
C LEU A 10 4.40 -2.52 1.26
N PHE A 11 4.52 -1.31 0.75
CA PHE A 11 3.54 -0.25 0.96
C PHE A 11 2.91 0.17 -0.37
N ASP A 12 1.59 0.14 -0.45
CA ASP A 12 0.87 0.83 -1.52
C ASP A 12 1.00 2.35 -1.37
N MET A 13 0.70 3.06 -2.44
CA MET A 13 0.76 4.52 -2.48
C MET A 13 -0.64 5.14 -2.38
N ASP A 14 -1.52 4.87 -3.37
CA ASP A 14 -2.82 5.53 -3.51
C ASP A 14 -3.83 5.03 -2.48
N GLY A 15 -4.33 5.90 -1.59
CA GLY A 15 -5.23 5.50 -0.51
C GLY A 15 -4.53 4.86 0.69
N THR A 16 -3.21 4.69 0.62
CA THR A 16 -2.37 4.17 1.70
C THR A 16 -1.38 5.24 2.19
N LEU A 17 -0.39 5.62 1.39
CA LEU A 17 0.59 6.66 1.76
C LEU A 17 0.17 8.06 1.32
N CYS A 18 -0.60 8.18 0.24
CA CYS A 18 -1.12 9.45 -0.24
C CYS A 18 -2.65 9.43 -0.37
N ASP A 19 -3.27 10.58 -0.12
CA ASP A 19 -4.72 10.78 -0.21
C ASP A 19 -5.17 11.05 -1.65
N TYR A 20 -5.03 10.02 -2.49
CA TYR A 20 -5.54 10.06 -3.85
C TYR A 20 -7.05 10.26 -3.92
N HIS A 21 -7.80 9.57 -3.06
CA HIS A 21 -9.26 9.58 -3.08
C HIS A 21 -9.83 10.94 -2.69
N GLY A 22 -9.42 11.47 -1.55
CA GLY A 22 -9.87 12.78 -1.08
C GLY A 22 -9.46 13.90 -2.02
N LYS A 23 -8.21 13.87 -2.52
CA LYS A 23 -7.73 14.88 -3.47
C LYS A 23 -8.52 14.87 -4.78
N LEU A 24 -8.80 13.68 -5.34
CA LEU A 24 -9.58 13.58 -6.58
C LEU A 24 -11.02 14.10 -6.38
N LEU A 25 -11.69 13.71 -5.31
CA LEU A 25 -13.05 14.16 -5.01
C LEU A 25 -13.09 15.70 -4.78
N MET A 26 -12.11 16.22 -4.06
CA MET A 26 -12.00 17.66 -3.84
C MET A 26 -11.83 18.43 -5.16
N ASP A 27 -11.00 17.95 -6.07
CA ASP A 27 -10.76 18.62 -7.34
C ASP A 27 -11.94 18.47 -8.30
N LEU A 28 -12.63 17.33 -8.30
CA LEU A 28 -13.90 17.14 -9.03
C LEU A 28 -14.98 18.10 -8.52
N LYS A 29 -15.07 18.32 -7.19
CA LYS A 29 -16.00 19.28 -6.59
C LYS A 29 -15.72 20.72 -7.04
N LYS A 30 -14.44 21.11 -7.17
CA LYS A 30 -14.06 22.44 -7.71
C LYS A 30 -14.47 22.64 -9.17
N LEU A 31 -14.52 21.57 -9.93
CA LEU A 31 -14.92 21.56 -11.35
C LEU A 31 -16.42 21.33 -11.56
N ALA A 32 -17.18 21.15 -10.49
CA ALA A 32 -18.62 20.91 -10.58
C ALA A 32 -19.36 22.14 -11.14
N ARG A 33 -20.33 21.90 -12.02
CA ARG A 33 -21.20 22.93 -12.57
C ARG A 33 -22.46 23.07 -11.73
N ARG A 34 -23.10 24.23 -11.82
CA ARG A 34 -24.38 24.49 -11.13
C ARG A 34 -25.41 23.42 -11.53
N GLY A 35 -25.99 22.75 -10.54
CA GLY A 35 -27.04 21.74 -10.74
C GLY A 35 -26.51 20.31 -10.94
N GLU A 36 -25.20 20.09 -11.00
CA GLU A 36 -24.64 18.75 -10.99
C GLU A 36 -24.70 18.14 -9.58
N PRO A 37 -25.05 16.84 -9.45
CA PRO A 37 -25.05 16.14 -8.17
C PRO A 37 -23.64 16.12 -7.54
N GLU A 38 -23.58 16.13 -6.20
CA GLU A 38 -22.31 15.97 -5.49
C GLU A 38 -21.74 14.56 -5.72
N ILE A 39 -20.44 14.51 -6.05
CA ILE A 39 -19.70 13.27 -6.23
C ILE A 39 -19.04 12.91 -4.89
N THR A 40 -19.52 11.83 -4.26
CA THR A 40 -19.06 11.36 -2.94
C THR A 40 -18.17 10.12 -3.02
N SER A 41 -18.11 9.47 -4.19
CA SER A 41 -17.23 8.32 -4.44
C SER A 41 -16.62 8.41 -5.84
N PHE A 42 -15.38 7.97 -5.97
CA PHE A 42 -14.71 7.85 -7.27
C PHE A 42 -15.09 6.56 -8.02
N ARG A 43 -15.83 5.65 -7.37
CA ARG A 43 -16.43 4.50 -8.02
C ARG A 43 -17.69 4.93 -8.79
N ASN A 44 -17.87 4.38 -9.96
CA ASN A 44 -19.08 4.64 -10.77
C ASN A 44 -19.32 6.13 -11.09
N LEU A 45 -18.26 6.88 -11.38
CA LEU A 45 -18.38 8.26 -11.80
C LEU A 45 -19.27 8.37 -13.04
N PRO A 46 -20.21 9.36 -13.10
CA PRO A 46 -20.92 9.69 -14.32
C PRO A 46 -19.93 10.14 -15.41
N ASP A 47 -20.32 10.04 -16.68
CA ASP A 47 -19.40 10.24 -17.80
C ASP A 47 -18.69 11.60 -17.76
N TYR A 48 -19.43 12.68 -17.49
CA TYR A 48 -18.86 14.03 -17.36
C TYR A 48 -17.79 14.14 -16.25
N ALA A 49 -18.00 13.44 -15.13
CA ALA A 49 -17.07 13.44 -14.03
C ALA A 49 -15.87 12.50 -14.30
N ARG A 50 -16.06 11.44 -15.07
CA ARG A 50 -15.01 10.55 -15.52
C ARG A 50 -14.05 11.27 -16.46
N GLU A 51 -14.56 12.03 -17.43
CA GLU A 51 -13.75 12.86 -18.32
C GLU A 51 -12.92 13.90 -17.55
N ARG A 52 -13.51 14.56 -16.56
CA ARG A 52 -12.79 15.51 -15.69
C ARG A 52 -11.72 14.80 -14.85
N ALA A 53 -12.05 13.65 -14.27
CA ALA A 53 -11.10 12.85 -13.50
C ALA A 53 -9.93 12.37 -14.39
N ASP A 54 -10.19 12.03 -15.64
CA ASP A 54 -9.15 11.64 -16.60
C ASP A 54 -8.26 12.84 -16.96
N ALA A 55 -8.85 14.04 -17.13
CA ALA A 55 -8.09 15.27 -17.36
C ALA A 55 -7.21 15.64 -16.16
N ILE A 56 -7.73 15.56 -14.92
CA ILE A 56 -6.95 15.77 -13.70
C ILE A 56 -5.77 14.78 -13.63
N ARG A 57 -6.04 13.49 -13.84
CA ARG A 57 -5.04 12.42 -13.75
C ARG A 57 -4.02 12.42 -14.91
N ALA A 58 -4.26 13.17 -15.97
CA ALA A 58 -3.28 13.38 -17.04
C ALA A 58 -2.10 14.29 -16.63
N SER A 59 -2.19 15.01 -15.50
CA SER A 59 -1.12 15.88 -15.01
C SER A 59 -0.12 15.07 -14.16
N ILE A 60 1.16 15.12 -14.53
CA ILE A 60 2.27 14.60 -13.72
C ILE A 60 2.32 15.32 -12.37
N GLU A 61 2.19 16.65 -12.40
CA GLU A 61 2.25 17.51 -11.22
C GLU A 61 1.15 17.15 -10.21
N TRP A 62 -0.06 16.82 -10.67
CA TRP A 62 -1.14 16.42 -9.80
C TRP A 62 -0.77 15.15 -8.99
N TRP A 63 -0.17 14.15 -9.63
CA TRP A 63 0.29 12.94 -8.96
C TRP A 63 1.47 13.21 -8.02
N ALA A 64 2.41 14.05 -8.43
CA ALA A 64 3.58 14.39 -7.63
C ALA A 64 3.24 15.22 -6.37
N ASN A 65 2.08 15.89 -6.35
CA ASN A 65 1.64 16.74 -5.23
C ASN A 65 0.44 16.17 -4.46
N LEU A 66 0.22 14.85 -4.49
CA LEU A 66 -0.82 14.22 -3.66
C LEU A 66 -0.49 14.40 -2.17
N PRO A 67 -1.48 14.78 -1.33
CA PRO A 67 -1.24 14.94 0.10
C PRO A 67 -0.91 13.59 0.75
N ARG A 68 -0.11 13.62 1.82
CA ARG A 68 0.15 12.44 2.65
C ARG A 68 -1.11 11.97 3.35
N LEU A 69 -1.28 10.66 3.48
CA LEU A 69 -2.38 10.05 4.24
C LEU A 69 -1.86 9.53 5.58
N ARG A 70 -2.27 10.18 6.67
CA ARG A 70 -1.76 9.94 8.02
C ARG A 70 -1.74 8.45 8.41
N LEU A 71 -2.82 7.71 8.18
CA LEU A 71 -2.90 6.30 8.59
C LEU A 71 -1.77 5.44 8.00
N GLY A 72 -1.45 5.63 6.72
CA GLY A 72 -0.35 4.92 6.09
C GLY A 72 1.02 5.31 6.66
N TRP A 73 1.19 6.59 7.00
CA TRP A 73 2.44 7.09 7.60
C TRP A 73 2.65 6.60 9.03
N ASP A 74 1.60 6.54 9.84
CA ASP A 74 1.66 5.96 11.19
C ASP A 74 2.16 4.49 11.12
N ILE A 75 1.66 3.70 10.16
CA ILE A 75 2.10 2.31 9.93
C ILE A 75 3.56 2.26 9.43
N LEU A 76 3.93 3.17 8.52
CA LEU A 76 5.27 3.25 7.94
C LEU A 76 6.31 3.50 9.04
N GLU A 77 6.07 4.47 9.91
CA GLU A 77 6.96 4.80 11.03
C GLU A 77 7.15 3.61 11.98
N VAL A 78 6.05 2.90 12.29
CA VAL A 78 6.13 1.68 13.11
C VAL A 78 6.98 0.61 12.41
N ALA A 79 6.75 0.34 11.14
CA ALA A 79 7.48 -0.67 10.39
C ALA A 79 8.99 -0.34 10.29
N GLN A 80 9.33 0.93 10.03
CA GLN A 80 10.72 1.40 10.03
C GLN A 80 11.38 1.25 11.40
N GLY A 81 10.68 1.67 12.47
CA GLY A 81 11.15 1.54 13.85
C GLY A 81 11.41 0.09 14.29
N LEU A 82 10.71 -0.87 13.70
CA LEU A 82 10.89 -2.31 13.91
C LEU A 82 12.00 -2.92 13.03
N GLY A 83 12.61 -2.16 12.12
CA GLY A 83 13.69 -2.61 11.25
C GLY A 83 13.22 -3.35 9.99
N TYR A 84 12.00 -3.11 9.54
CA TYR A 84 11.59 -3.55 8.21
C TYR A 84 12.33 -2.74 7.13
N ARG A 85 12.73 -3.42 6.06
CA ARG A 85 13.07 -2.76 4.79
C ARG A 85 11.77 -2.34 4.11
N ILE A 86 11.62 -1.06 3.90
CA ILE A 86 10.44 -0.51 3.22
C ILE A 86 10.64 -0.56 1.71
N MET A 87 9.62 -1.01 1.00
CA MET A 87 9.55 -1.00 -0.45
C MET A 87 8.16 -0.53 -0.90
N ILE A 88 8.10 0.35 -1.87
CA ILE A 88 6.82 0.80 -2.43
C ILE A 88 6.35 -0.19 -3.48
N LEU A 89 5.08 -0.61 -3.36
CA LEU A 89 4.42 -1.52 -4.28
C LEU A 89 3.10 -0.92 -4.75
N THR A 90 3.12 -0.16 -5.82
CA THR A 90 1.94 0.55 -6.33
C THR A 90 1.47 0.05 -7.68
N GLN A 91 0.22 0.35 -8.03
CA GLN A 91 -0.33 0.01 -9.34
C GLN A 91 -0.10 1.15 -10.34
N GLY A 92 0.37 0.80 -11.54
CA GLY A 92 0.44 1.70 -12.67
C GLY A 92 -0.77 1.56 -13.60
N PRO A 93 -1.54 2.63 -13.90
CA PRO A 93 -2.61 2.57 -14.89
C PRO A 93 -2.06 2.29 -16.29
N ARG A 94 -2.80 1.50 -17.11
CA ARG A 94 -2.31 1.01 -18.41
C ARG A 94 -2.05 2.11 -19.43
N LYS A 95 -2.84 3.19 -19.40
CA LYS A 95 -2.87 4.22 -20.47
C LYS A 95 -2.49 5.61 -19.94
N ASN A 96 -1.95 5.72 -18.73
CA ASN A 96 -1.63 7.01 -18.14
C ASN A 96 -0.15 7.02 -17.68
N ALA A 97 0.74 7.41 -18.57
CA ALA A 97 2.17 7.55 -18.27
C ALA A 97 2.45 8.66 -17.23
N ALA A 98 1.62 9.70 -17.19
CA ALA A 98 1.74 10.78 -16.21
C ALA A 98 1.65 10.26 -14.77
N ALA A 99 0.77 9.27 -14.53
CA ALA A 99 0.65 8.63 -13.22
C ALA A 99 1.94 7.89 -12.82
N TRP A 100 2.64 7.22 -13.75
CA TRP A 100 3.89 6.51 -13.47
C TRP A 100 4.99 7.50 -13.06
N THR A 101 5.17 8.54 -13.87
CA THR A 101 6.16 9.59 -13.59
C THR A 101 5.84 10.34 -12.31
N GLY A 102 4.59 10.80 -12.15
CA GLY A 102 4.20 11.57 -10.96
C GLY A 102 4.29 10.79 -9.67
N LYS A 103 3.95 9.50 -9.67
CA LYS A 103 4.14 8.61 -8.51
C LYS A 103 5.61 8.48 -8.12
N LYS A 104 6.51 8.30 -9.10
CA LYS A 104 7.95 8.23 -8.81
C LYS A 104 8.45 9.54 -8.20
N LEU A 105 8.05 10.69 -8.77
CA LEU A 105 8.42 12.00 -8.22
C LEU A 105 7.88 12.19 -6.80
N TRP A 106 6.62 11.78 -6.54
CA TRP A 106 6.04 11.85 -5.20
C TRP A 106 6.84 11.00 -4.19
N ILE A 107 7.24 9.79 -4.60
CA ILE A 107 8.02 8.87 -3.75
C ILE A 107 9.38 9.48 -3.43
N ASP A 108 10.08 10.04 -4.41
CA ASP A 108 11.39 10.65 -4.22
C ASP A 108 11.32 11.84 -3.26
N GLU A 109 10.34 12.71 -3.43
CA GLU A 109 10.14 13.88 -2.58
C GLU A 109 9.77 13.51 -1.13
N ASN A 110 8.96 12.46 -0.94
CA ASN A 110 8.40 12.12 0.36
C ASN A 110 9.18 11.07 1.15
N LEU A 111 9.86 10.15 0.45
CA LEU A 111 10.53 8.99 1.04
C LEU A 111 12.02 8.91 0.71
N GLY A 112 12.49 9.70 -0.25
CA GLY A 112 13.87 9.73 -0.74
C GLY A 112 14.09 8.89 -1.99
N GLU A 113 15.13 9.24 -2.75
CA GLU A 113 15.45 8.64 -4.05
C GLU A 113 15.91 7.18 -3.96
N ASP A 114 16.46 6.78 -2.80
CA ASP A 114 17.01 5.45 -2.54
C ASP A 114 15.94 4.40 -2.19
N ILE A 115 14.66 4.79 -2.06
CA ILE A 115 13.60 3.85 -1.75
C ILE A 115 13.30 2.92 -2.93
N ASP A 116 13.23 1.62 -2.67
CA ASP A 116 12.87 0.65 -3.70
C ASP A 116 11.40 0.80 -4.13
N VAL A 117 11.17 0.83 -5.43
CA VAL A 117 9.83 1.00 -6.01
C VAL A 117 9.54 -0.10 -7.01
N THR A 118 8.39 -0.74 -6.86
CA THR A 118 7.80 -1.62 -7.88
C THR A 118 6.45 -1.09 -8.32
N ILE A 119 6.32 -0.77 -9.59
CA ILE A 119 5.05 -0.41 -10.21
C ILE A 119 4.58 -1.62 -11.01
N THR A 120 3.47 -2.23 -10.63
CA THR A 120 2.98 -3.48 -11.23
C THR A 120 1.48 -3.51 -11.38
N ARG A 121 0.99 -4.39 -12.24
CA ARG A 121 -0.45 -4.69 -12.36
C ARG A 121 -0.87 -5.88 -11.50
N ASP A 122 0.06 -6.66 -11.01
CA ASP A 122 -0.20 -7.79 -10.12
C ASP A 122 0.71 -7.77 -8.89
N LYS A 123 0.20 -7.18 -7.82
CA LYS A 123 0.90 -7.11 -6.53
C LYS A 123 1.16 -8.49 -5.92
N GLY A 124 0.38 -9.51 -6.31
CA GLY A 124 0.55 -10.89 -5.85
C GLY A 124 1.90 -11.51 -6.21
N LEU A 125 2.56 -11.02 -7.26
CA LEU A 125 3.85 -11.55 -7.72
C LEU A 125 5.04 -11.01 -6.93
N VAL A 126 4.88 -9.92 -6.15
CA VAL A 126 6.00 -9.26 -5.47
C VAL A 126 6.18 -9.80 -4.06
N TYR A 127 7.40 -10.24 -3.75
CA TYR A 127 7.73 -10.78 -2.44
C TYR A 127 7.75 -9.70 -1.36
N GLY A 128 7.25 -10.06 -0.19
CA GLY A 128 7.31 -9.30 1.05
C GLY A 128 6.80 -10.16 2.20
N LYS A 129 7.11 -9.79 3.43
CA LYS A 129 6.57 -10.42 4.64
C LYS A 129 5.28 -9.76 5.09
N THR A 130 5.15 -8.48 4.76
CA THR A 130 3.97 -7.67 5.07
C THR A 130 3.57 -6.86 3.84
N LEU A 131 2.26 -6.71 3.62
CA LEU A 131 1.68 -5.77 2.66
C LEU A 131 0.80 -4.77 3.41
N VAL A 132 1.05 -3.49 3.20
CA VAL A 132 0.20 -2.38 3.67
C VAL A 132 -0.53 -1.83 2.44
N ASP A 133 -1.85 -2.00 2.40
CA ASP A 133 -2.67 -1.68 1.22
C ASP A 133 -4.11 -1.47 1.66
N ASP A 134 -4.79 -0.48 1.12
CA ASP A 134 -6.18 -0.16 1.45
C ASP A 134 -7.21 -0.90 0.58
N TRP A 135 -6.73 -1.66 -0.44
CA TRP A 135 -7.60 -2.29 -1.42
C TRP A 135 -7.78 -3.79 -1.19
N PRO A 136 -9.00 -4.27 -0.85
CA PRO A 136 -9.27 -5.68 -0.54
C PRO A 136 -8.80 -6.67 -1.60
N GLU A 137 -9.05 -6.40 -2.88
CA GLU A 137 -8.70 -7.33 -3.96
C GLU A 137 -7.18 -7.49 -4.12
N TYR A 138 -6.38 -6.45 -3.81
CA TYR A 138 -4.92 -6.57 -3.83
C TYR A 138 -4.43 -7.34 -2.62
N MET A 139 -5.02 -7.09 -1.45
CA MET A 139 -4.74 -7.81 -0.23
C MET A 139 -4.99 -9.32 -0.39
N ASP A 140 -6.20 -9.71 -0.84
CA ASP A 140 -6.57 -11.11 -1.07
C ASP A 140 -5.64 -11.79 -2.09
N ARG A 141 -5.35 -11.10 -3.19
CA ARG A 141 -4.46 -11.63 -4.23
C ARG A 141 -3.05 -11.85 -3.72
N TRP A 142 -2.53 -10.93 -2.91
CA TRP A 142 -1.21 -11.03 -2.34
C TRP A 142 -1.13 -12.13 -1.28
N LEU A 143 -2.11 -12.24 -0.38
CA LEU A 143 -2.19 -13.25 0.69
C LEU A 143 -2.42 -14.66 0.17
N ARG A 144 -3.08 -14.83 -0.98
CA ARG A 144 -3.41 -16.16 -1.56
C ARG A 144 -2.24 -17.15 -1.56
N TRP A 145 -1.04 -16.66 -1.80
CA TRP A 145 0.17 -17.49 -1.90
C TRP A 145 1.10 -17.35 -0.70
N ARG A 146 0.66 -16.66 0.35
CA ARG A 146 1.50 -16.32 1.51
C ARG A 146 0.84 -16.73 2.81
N ARG A 147 0.97 -18.04 3.16
CA ARG A 147 0.38 -18.61 4.39
C ARG A 147 0.78 -17.85 5.66
N ASN A 148 1.99 -17.31 5.69
CA ASN A 148 2.53 -16.54 6.81
C ASN A 148 2.65 -15.04 6.47
N GLY A 149 1.97 -14.55 5.44
CA GLY A 149 1.91 -13.13 5.12
C GLY A 149 1.08 -12.37 6.16
N LEU A 150 1.45 -11.13 6.42
CA LEU A 150 0.66 -10.19 7.21
C LEU A 150 0.18 -9.07 6.29
N GLY A 151 -1.12 -8.84 6.26
CA GLY A 151 -1.71 -7.61 5.72
C GLY A 151 -1.92 -6.59 6.82
N VAL A 152 -1.66 -5.32 6.52
CA VAL A 152 -2.10 -4.20 7.36
C VAL A 152 -2.92 -3.27 6.47
N MET A 153 -4.16 -2.99 6.88
CA MET A 153 -5.10 -2.24 6.03
C MET A 153 -5.54 -0.94 6.70
N PRO A 154 -5.10 0.22 6.18
CA PRO A 154 -5.70 1.49 6.58
C PRO A 154 -7.18 1.52 6.26
N VAL A 155 -8.02 1.87 7.25
CA VAL A 155 -9.47 1.87 7.09
C VAL A 155 -9.93 3.08 6.27
N ASN A 156 -10.80 2.83 5.31
CA ASN A 156 -11.50 3.86 4.56
C ASN A 156 -12.95 3.42 4.24
N ALA A 157 -13.74 4.28 3.59
CA ALA A 157 -15.12 3.97 3.23
C ALA A 157 -15.27 2.77 2.28
N GLU A 158 -14.26 2.54 1.43
CA GLU A 158 -14.28 1.52 0.38
C GLU A 158 -13.97 0.11 0.91
N ASN A 159 -13.32 0.02 2.08
CA ASN A 159 -12.95 -1.25 2.71
C ASN A 159 -13.62 -1.50 4.07
N ALA A 160 -14.65 -0.72 4.42
CA ALA A 160 -15.29 -0.76 5.76
C ALA A 160 -15.76 -2.15 6.19
N GLY A 161 -16.28 -2.97 5.27
CA GLY A 161 -16.76 -4.33 5.55
C GLY A 161 -15.74 -5.45 5.37
N TYR A 162 -14.49 -5.13 5.00
CA TYR A 162 -13.49 -6.16 4.73
C TYR A 162 -12.94 -6.78 6.01
N THR A 163 -12.85 -8.10 6.02
CA THR A 163 -12.21 -8.88 7.09
C THR A 163 -11.42 -10.04 6.51
N HIS A 164 -10.24 -10.32 7.06
CA HIS A 164 -9.41 -11.47 6.69
C HIS A 164 -8.55 -11.88 7.90
N PRO A 165 -8.36 -13.19 8.19
CA PRO A 165 -7.63 -13.65 9.38
C PRO A 165 -6.17 -13.25 9.44
N GLN A 166 -5.54 -12.92 8.32
CA GLN A 166 -4.16 -12.47 8.23
C GLN A 166 -4.05 -10.94 8.07
N VAL A 167 -5.12 -10.16 8.30
CA VAL A 167 -5.12 -8.71 8.11
C VAL A 167 -5.47 -8.01 9.40
N THR A 168 -4.56 -7.12 9.84
CA THR A 168 -4.80 -6.15 10.90
C THR A 168 -5.30 -4.86 10.26
N ARG A 169 -6.46 -4.40 10.69
CA ARG A 169 -7.05 -3.14 10.22
C ARG A 169 -6.59 -2.00 11.11
N TYR A 170 -6.25 -0.84 10.53
CA TYR A 170 -5.82 0.34 11.25
C TYR A 170 -6.76 1.52 10.99
N ASP A 171 -7.40 2.03 12.03
CA ASP A 171 -8.38 3.12 11.99
C ASP A 171 -7.88 4.45 12.59
N GLY A 172 -6.62 4.49 13.01
CA GLY A 172 -6.00 5.64 13.65
C GLY A 172 -6.02 5.59 15.19
N THR A 173 -6.67 4.60 15.81
CA THR A 173 -6.78 4.47 17.27
C THR A 173 -6.02 3.27 17.83
N ASN A 174 -5.81 2.23 17.02
CA ASN A 174 -5.26 0.93 17.43
C ASN A 174 -3.82 0.68 16.92
N LEU A 175 -2.96 1.70 16.93
CA LEU A 175 -1.57 1.58 16.45
C LEU A 175 -0.74 0.55 17.23
N ALA A 176 -1.08 0.33 18.52
CA ALA A 176 -0.42 -0.69 19.34
C ALA A 176 -0.67 -2.12 18.79
N GLU A 177 -1.87 -2.43 18.32
CA GLU A 177 -2.21 -3.70 17.69
C GLU A 177 -1.44 -3.90 16.38
N VAL A 178 -1.32 -2.84 15.58
CA VAL A 178 -0.52 -2.86 14.35
C VAL A 178 0.95 -3.16 14.66
N ARG A 179 1.52 -2.50 15.66
CA ARG A 179 2.88 -2.74 16.13
C ARG A 179 3.07 -4.20 16.54
N GLU A 180 2.19 -4.72 17.39
CA GLU A 180 2.24 -6.10 17.85
C GLU A 180 2.19 -7.11 16.69
N ALA A 181 1.27 -6.92 15.75
CA ALA A 181 1.16 -7.79 14.56
C ALA A 181 2.45 -7.79 13.72
N LEU A 182 3.06 -6.62 13.50
CA LEU A 182 4.32 -6.47 12.78
C LEU A 182 5.48 -7.15 13.55
N GLU A 183 5.59 -6.99 14.87
CA GLU A 183 6.59 -7.63 15.71
C GLU A 183 6.46 -9.16 15.67
N GLN A 184 5.26 -9.68 15.86
CA GLN A 184 4.97 -11.13 15.78
C GLN A 184 5.36 -11.70 14.42
N ARG A 185 5.11 -10.95 13.35
CA ARG A 185 5.50 -11.37 12.00
C ARG A 185 7.02 -11.48 11.82
N LEU A 186 7.81 -10.58 12.43
CA LEU A 186 9.27 -10.66 12.42
C LEU A 186 9.79 -11.86 13.23
N VAL A 187 9.21 -12.12 14.40
CA VAL A 187 9.57 -13.26 15.25
C VAL A 187 9.31 -14.58 14.51
N LEU A 188 8.13 -14.73 13.91
CA LEU A 188 7.79 -15.91 13.11
C LEU A 188 8.77 -16.11 11.95
N ALA A 189 9.17 -15.04 11.29
CA ALA A 189 10.14 -15.09 10.19
C ALA A 189 11.49 -15.65 10.65
N ARG A 190 12.04 -15.14 11.75
CA ARG A 190 13.31 -15.60 12.33
C ARG A 190 13.23 -17.10 12.71
N SER A 191 12.17 -17.50 13.37
CA SER A 191 11.97 -18.91 13.77
C SER A 191 11.95 -19.86 12.57
N LEU A 192 11.31 -19.49 11.46
CA LEU A 192 11.27 -20.27 10.23
C LEU A 192 12.63 -20.33 9.52
N GLU A 193 13.40 -19.25 9.54
CA GLU A 193 14.76 -19.20 8.99
C GLU A 193 15.72 -20.09 9.80
N ASP A 194 15.65 -20.01 11.12
CA ASP A 194 16.45 -20.87 12.01
C ASP A 194 16.13 -22.36 11.83
N ALA A 195 14.85 -22.70 11.69
CA ALA A 195 14.42 -24.06 11.40
C ALA A 195 14.96 -24.56 10.05
N ARG A 196 14.94 -23.72 9.02
CA ARG A 196 15.50 -24.04 7.69
C ARG A 196 17.03 -24.25 7.75
N ARG A 197 17.75 -23.37 8.45
CA ARG A 197 19.21 -23.51 8.62
C ARG A 197 19.58 -24.82 9.34
N LYS A 198 18.89 -25.15 10.42
CA LYS A 198 19.07 -26.39 11.14
C LYS A 198 18.75 -27.62 10.29
N GLY A 199 17.66 -27.60 9.52
CA GLY A 199 17.26 -28.67 8.60
C GLY A 199 18.28 -28.89 7.48
N SER A 200 18.85 -27.82 6.92
CA SER A 200 19.88 -27.93 5.88
C SER A 200 21.21 -28.51 6.41
N GLN A 201 21.57 -28.24 7.67
CA GLN A 201 22.73 -28.81 8.33
C GLN A 201 22.55 -30.31 8.62
N LEU A 202 21.33 -30.79 8.78
CA LEU A 202 21.00 -32.19 9.01
C LEU A 202 20.80 -33.02 7.71
N GLY A 203 21.09 -32.43 6.55
CA GLY A 203 21.05 -33.12 5.25
C GLY A 203 19.64 -33.39 4.69
N TYR A 204 18.60 -32.87 5.30
CA TYR A 204 17.24 -32.95 4.75
C TYR A 204 17.07 -31.89 3.63
N ARG A 205 17.27 -32.30 2.37
CA ARG A 205 16.78 -31.52 1.23
C ARG A 205 15.26 -31.59 1.24
N VAL A 206 14.61 -30.51 1.60
CA VAL A 206 13.18 -30.34 1.36
C VAL A 206 13.00 -30.23 -0.16
N ARG A 207 12.34 -31.23 -0.75
CA ARG A 207 11.90 -31.21 -2.15
C ARG A 207 10.69 -30.28 -2.31
#